data_f1ce4188660bfd978256e620507bb3fb
#
_entry.id   f1ce4188660bfd978256e620507bb3fb
#
_cell.length_a   1.000
_cell.length_b   1.000
_cell.length_c   1.000
_cell.angle_alpha   90.00
_cell.angle_beta   90.00
_cell.angle_gamma   90.00
#
_symmetry.space_group_name_H-M   'P 1'
#
loop_
_entity.id
_entity.type
_entity.pdbx_description
1 polymer ?
#
loop_
_entity_poly.entity_id
_entity_poly.type
_entity_poly.pdbx_seq_one_letter_code
_entity_poly.pdbx_strand_id
1 'polypeptide(L)'
;MKRRTFLAVGLTAVVFAGVRKASAASEFLPQTAAVETGEHFPIAQDDYLQVKPQYRSRIVDFPTREPPGTIIIDTKRRFLYLVLESGSAKRYGVGVGRRGFQWSGTATIGRKAKWPIWIPPAEMMERDREAAKWPDGMPGGPENPLGARALYLYQGNVDTLYRIHGTREPKTIGRAVSSGCVRMLNADAAELFERAPIGTTVIVIGPNRRVAQFKTEFTKAFRSTLGPQPAARWKQFKHDLRKFLPKWD
;
A
#
# COMPACT_ATOMS: atom_id res chain seq x y z
N MET A 1 44.89 82.53 -1.47
CA MET A 1 43.67 81.66 -1.46
C MET A 1 44.07 80.31 -0.97
N LYS A 2 43.79 79.96 0.31
CA LYS A 2 44.19 78.69 0.92
C LYS A 2 42.88 77.97 1.39
N ARG A 3 42.57 76.85 0.75
CA ARG A 3 41.46 76.01 1.16
C ARG A 3 41.98 75.09 2.29
N ARG A 4 41.26 75.12 3.42
CA ARG A 4 41.47 74.24 4.57
C ARG A 4 40.63 72.99 4.39
N THR A 5 41.29 71.83 4.37
CA THR A 5 40.64 70.49 4.36
C THR A 5 40.45 70.06 5.80
N PHE A 6 39.18 69.75 6.20
CA PHE A 6 38.88 69.16 7.47
C PHE A 6 38.92 67.63 7.32
N LEU A 7 39.78 66.98 8.15
CA LEU A 7 39.77 65.55 8.34
C LEU A 7 38.68 65.20 9.36
N ALA A 8 37.71 64.38 8.95
CA ALA A 8 36.76 63.77 9.88
C ALA A 8 37.31 62.39 10.31
N VAL A 9 37.55 62.23 11.60
CA VAL A 9 37.92 60.94 12.20
C VAL A 9 36.63 60.18 12.51
N GLY A 10 36.39 59.13 11.76
CA GLY A 10 35.27 58.21 11.99
C GLY A 10 35.60 57.17 13.04
N LEU A 11 34.85 57.20 14.14
CA LEU A 11 34.93 56.22 15.23
C LEU A 11 34.10 54.98 14.83
N THR A 12 34.76 53.90 14.49
CA THR A 12 34.10 52.62 14.20
C THR A 12 33.81 51.87 15.48
N ALA A 13 32.54 51.82 15.88
CA ALA A 13 32.10 50.98 16.97
C ALA A 13 31.97 49.51 16.51
N VAL A 14 32.80 48.64 17.05
CA VAL A 14 32.71 47.18 16.84
C VAL A 14 31.62 46.65 17.76
N VAL A 15 30.49 46.27 17.18
CA VAL A 15 29.41 45.56 17.88
C VAL A 15 29.78 44.08 17.89
N PHE A 16 30.15 43.56 19.07
CA PHE A 16 30.23 42.11 19.30
C PHE A 16 28.83 41.51 19.29
N ALA A 17 28.41 40.91 18.21
CA ALA A 17 27.23 40.08 18.17
C ALA A 17 27.51 38.74 18.86
N GLY A 18 27.01 38.58 20.08
CA GLY A 18 27.07 37.33 20.82
C GLY A 18 26.22 36.26 20.09
N VAL A 19 26.89 35.25 19.56
CA VAL A 19 26.25 34.05 19.00
C VAL A 19 25.64 33.28 20.18
N ARG A 20 24.33 33.45 20.44
CA ARG A 20 23.57 32.56 21.29
C ARG A 20 23.42 31.23 20.57
N LYS A 21 24.10 30.18 21.06
CA LYS A 21 23.79 28.79 20.69
C LYS A 21 22.31 28.52 21.06
N ALA A 22 21.46 28.51 20.06
CA ALA A 22 20.13 27.98 20.18
C ALA A 22 20.26 26.46 20.40
N SER A 23 20.05 26.01 21.62
CA SER A 23 19.84 24.61 21.95
C SER A 23 18.54 24.19 21.28
N ALA A 24 18.61 23.43 20.20
CA ALA A 24 17.46 22.79 19.60
C ALA A 24 17.01 21.66 20.54
N ALA A 25 16.22 22.04 21.56
CA ALA A 25 15.34 21.08 22.20
C ALA A 25 14.31 20.67 21.14
N SER A 26 14.47 19.48 20.62
CA SER A 26 13.48 18.81 19.81
C SER A 26 12.24 18.62 20.67
N GLU A 27 11.32 19.59 20.65
CA GLU A 27 9.96 19.40 21.11
C GLU A 27 9.31 18.38 20.20
N PHE A 28 9.26 17.15 20.70
CA PHE A 28 8.44 16.09 20.15
C PHE A 28 6.98 16.45 20.43
N LEU A 29 6.42 17.33 19.61
CA LEU A 29 4.98 17.60 19.61
C LEU A 29 4.28 16.32 19.13
N PRO A 30 3.31 15.79 19.85
CA PRO A 30 2.44 14.76 19.30
C PRO A 30 1.68 15.37 18.12
N GLN A 31 2.04 14.97 16.91
CA GLN A 31 1.30 15.35 15.71
C GLN A 31 -0.05 14.63 15.69
N THR A 32 -0.99 15.12 16.46
CA THR A 32 -2.43 14.90 16.26
C THR A 32 -3.02 16.00 15.35
N ALA A 33 -2.21 16.61 14.51
CA ALA A 33 -2.72 17.49 13.47
C ALA A 33 -3.37 16.59 12.40
N ALA A 34 -4.70 16.54 12.37
CA ALA A 34 -5.45 16.13 11.22
C ALA A 34 -4.97 17.02 10.06
N VAL A 35 -4.19 16.44 9.14
CA VAL A 35 -3.86 17.11 7.90
C VAL A 35 -5.20 17.39 7.23
N GLU A 36 -5.54 18.66 6.99
CA GLU A 36 -6.68 19.05 6.17
C GLU A 36 -6.46 18.58 4.74
N THR A 37 -6.76 17.31 4.48
CA THR A 37 -6.55 16.66 3.19
C THR A 37 -7.73 16.82 2.25
N GLY A 38 -8.70 17.68 2.55
CA GLY A 38 -9.98 17.74 1.84
C GLY A 38 -10.80 16.45 1.98
N GLU A 39 -10.50 15.65 3.00
CA GLU A 39 -11.23 14.44 3.33
C GLU A 39 -12.56 14.78 4.04
N HIS A 40 -13.63 14.07 3.63
CA HIS A 40 -14.96 14.24 4.25
C HIS A 40 -14.96 13.79 5.73
N PHE A 41 -14.12 12.80 6.05
CA PHE A 41 -13.87 12.32 7.41
C PHE A 41 -12.36 12.14 7.62
N PRO A 42 -11.84 12.36 8.85
CA PRO A 42 -10.43 12.15 9.15
C PRO A 42 -10.04 10.68 9.00
N ILE A 43 -8.84 10.42 8.48
CA ILE A 43 -8.26 9.09 8.41
C ILE A 43 -7.29 8.94 9.59
N ALA A 44 -7.60 8.00 10.50
CA ALA A 44 -6.78 7.73 11.67
C ALA A 44 -5.38 7.23 11.24
N GLN A 45 -4.35 7.86 11.79
CA GLN A 45 -2.94 7.49 11.54
C GLN A 45 -2.41 6.47 12.56
N ASP A 46 -2.99 6.40 13.74
CA ASP A 46 -2.61 5.54 14.85
C ASP A 46 -3.09 4.08 14.70
N ASP A 47 -3.93 3.79 13.72
CA ASP A 47 -4.34 2.43 13.36
C ASP A 47 -3.13 1.49 13.12
N TYR A 48 -1.97 2.03 12.74
CA TYR A 48 -0.72 1.30 12.64
C TYR A 48 -0.30 0.61 13.95
N LEU A 49 -0.64 1.19 15.08
CA LEU A 49 -0.30 0.62 16.40
C LEU A 49 -1.07 -0.68 16.67
N GLN A 50 -2.24 -0.83 16.06
CA GLN A 50 -3.09 -2.02 16.21
C GLN A 50 -2.67 -3.19 15.31
N VAL A 51 -1.75 -2.93 14.36
CA VAL A 51 -1.29 -3.93 13.37
C VAL A 51 0.06 -4.49 13.77
N LYS A 52 0.20 -5.81 13.69
CA LYS A 52 1.48 -6.48 13.96
C LYS A 52 2.60 -5.89 13.08
N PRO A 53 3.80 -5.62 13.60
CA PRO A 53 4.88 -4.93 12.88
C PRO A 53 5.21 -5.52 11.50
N GLN A 54 5.11 -6.83 11.34
CA GLN A 54 5.36 -7.51 10.07
C GLN A 54 4.41 -7.13 8.94
N TYR A 55 3.19 -6.67 9.26
CA TYR A 55 2.17 -6.26 8.30
C TYR A 55 2.13 -4.75 8.05
N ARG A 56 2.99 -3.98 8.72
CA ARG A 56 3.11 -2.55 8.45
C ARG A 56 3.71 -2.31 7.06
N SER A 57 3.26 -1.27 6.39
CA SER A 57 3.69 -0.96 5.04
C SER A 57 5.17 -0.56 5.00
N ARG A 58 5.88 -0.98 3.95
CA ARG A 58 7.29 -0.64 3.71
C ARG A 58 7.71 -0.94 2.27
N ILE A 59 8.79 -0.35 1.82
CA ILE A 59 9.44 -0.74 0.57
C ILE A 59 10.24 -2.02 0.82
N VAL A 60 10.19 -2.94 -0.16
CA VAL A 60 10.90 -4.22 -0.13
C VAL A 60 11.49 -4.52 -1.50
N ASP A 61 12.55 -5.33 -1.55
CA ASP A 61 13.05 -5.91 -2.79
C ASP A 61 11.98 -6.87 -3.33
N PHE A 62 11.61 -6.66 -4.58
CA PHE A 62 10.54 -7.42 -5.23
C PHE A 62 10.86 -7.63 -6.71
N PRO A 63 11.82 -8.53 -7.02
CA PRO A 63 12.17 -8.83 -8.40
C PRO A 63 10.98 -9.49 -9.11
N THR A 64 10.38 -8.77 -10.04
CA THR A 64 9.25 -9.21 -10.84
C THR A 64 9.43 -8.74 -12.28
N ARG A 65 8.68 -9.35 -13.22
CA ARG A 65 8.57 -8.89 -14.61
C ARG A 65 7.35 -8.01 -14.84
N GLU A 66 6.48 -7.96 -13.87
CA GLU A 66 5.32 -7.08 -13.96
C GLU A 66 5.80 -5.63 -13.99
N PRO A 67 5.25 -4.81 -14.88
CA PRO A 67 5.66 -3.41 -15.00
C PRO A 67 5.34 -2.62 -13.73
N PRO A 68 6.11 -1.55 -13.47
CA PRO A 68 5.79 -0.59 -12.40
C PRO A 68 4.34 -0.11 -12.49
N GLY A 69 3.71 0.09 -11.33
CA GLY A 69 2.29 0.40 -11.21
C GLY A 69 1.38 -0.83 -11.13
N THR A 70 1.85 -2.04 -11.46
CA THR A 70 1.06 -3.27 -11.27
C THR A 70 0.87 -3.55 -9.77
N ILE A 71 -0.34 -3.99 -9.41
CA ILE A 71 -0.66 -4.47 -8.06
C ILE A 71 -0.64 -5.99 -8.06
N ILE A 72 0.10 -6.58 -7.12
CA ILE A 72 0.14 -8.04 -6.91
C ILE A 72 -0.34 -8.33 -5.49
N ILE A 73 -1.34 -9.21 -5.35
CA ILE A 73 -1.92 -9.59 -4.06
C ILE A 73 -1.62 -11.05 -3.78
N ASP A 74 -0.82 -11.32 -2.75
CA ASP A 74 -0.55 -12.65 -2.23
C ASP A 74 -1.52 -12.96 -1.07
N THR A 75 -2.59 -13.68 -1.38
CA THR A 75 -3.63 -13.99 -0.39
C THR A 75 -3.14 -14.96 0.69
N LYS A 76 -2.20 -15.86 0.38
CA LYS A 76 -1.60 -16.79 1.33
C LYS A 76 -0.77 -16.06 2.38
N ARG A 77 0.05 -15.09 1.95
CA ARG A 77 0.92 -14.30 2.82
C ARG A 77 0.22 -13.08 3.42
N ARG A 78 -0.90 -12.68 2.85
CA ARG A 78 -1.69 -11.51 3.27
C ARG A 78 -0.91 -10.21 3.08
N PHE A 79 -0.32 -10.08 1.88
CA PHE A 79 0.35 -8.86 1.43
C PHE A 79 -0.17 -8.41 0.08
N LEU A 80 -0.22 -7.11 -0.11
CA LEU A 80 -0.37 -6.44 -1.39
C LEU A 80 0.93 -5.74 -1.72
N TYR A 81 1.38 -5.86 -2.96
CA TYR A 81 2.57 -5.24 -3.49
C TYR A 81 2.20 -4.30 -4.63
N LEU A 82 2.50 -3.03 -4.51
CA LEU A 82 2.52 -2.10 -5.63
C LEU A 82 3.94 -2.12 -6.21
N VAL A 83 4.07 -2.63 -7.42
CA VAL A 83 5.36 -2.73 -8.12
C VAL A 83 5.90 -1.32 -8.38
N LEU A 84 7.16 -1.10 -8.02
CA LEU A 84 7.91 0.12 -8.25
C LEU A 84 9.05 -0.15 -9.25
N GLU A 85 9.76 0.90 -9.61
CA GLU A 85 10.96 0.80 -10.41
C GLU A 85 12.08 -0.01 -9.71
N SER A 86 13.10 -0.40 -10.50
CA SER A 86 14.35 -0.99 -10.00
C SER A 86 14.18 -2.26 -9.17
N GLY A 87 13.16 -3.10 -9.48
CA GLY A 87 12.98 -4.39 -8.80
C GLY A 87 12.51 -4.27 -7.35
N SER A 88 11.82 -3.20 -7.01
CA SER A 88 11.26 -2.96 -5.68
C SER A 88 9.73 -2.92 -5.69
N ALA A 89 9.11 -3.00 -4.53
CA ALA A 89 7.68 -2.78 -4.38
C ALA A 89 7.35 -2.11 -3.04
N LYS A 90 6.30 -1.29 -3.03
CA LYS A 90 5.65 -0.89 -1.78
C LYS A 90 4.76 -2.03 -1.35
N ARG A 91 5.09 -2.64 -0.21
CA ARG A 91 4.34 -3.76 0.37
C ARG A 91 3.41 -3.25 1.47
N TYR A 92 2.16 -3.68 1.42
CA TYR A 92 1.13 -3.40 2.43
C TYR A 92 0.64 -4.71 3.04
N GLY A 93 0.41 -4.74 4.35
CA GLY A 93 -0.32 -5.83 4.99
C GLY A 93 -1.80 -5.75 4.66
N VAL A 94 -2.43 -6.90 4.40
CA VAL A 94 -3.84 -6.95 4.04
C VAL A 94 -4.61 -8.01 4.82
N GLY A 95 -5.90 -7.76 5.05
CA GLY A 95 -6.87 -8.79 5.38
C GLY A 95 -7.45 -9.38 4.10
N VAL A 96 -7.71 -10.69 4.07
CA VAL A 96 -8.19 -11.38 2.86
C VAL A 96 -9.44 -12.22 3.14
N GLY A 97 -10.07 -12.72 2.09
CA GLY A 97 -11.18 -13.65 2.18
C GLY A 97 -10.82 -14.89 2.96
N ARG A 98 -11.75 -15.36 3.82
CA ARG A 98 -11.63 -16.66 4.46
C ARG A 98 -11.67 -17.79 3.44
N ARG A 99 -11.25 -18.99 3.84
CA ARG A 99 -11.23 -20.16 2.95
C ARG A 99 -12.61 -20.36 2.30
N GLY A 100 -12.64 -20.58 0.99
CA GLY A 100 -13.86 -20.70 0.18
C GLY A 100 -14.39 -19.39 -0.40
N PHE A 101 -13.90 -18.24 0.07
CA PHE A 101 -14.27 -16.90 -0.43
C PHE A 101 -13.11 -16.18 -1.13
N GLN A 102 -12.08 -16.91 -1.53
CA GLN A 102 -10.91 -16.35 -2.16
C GLN A 102 -11.02 -16.47 -3.68
N TRP A 103 -10.91 -15.33 -4.34
CA TRP A 103 -10.77 -15.26 -5.78
C TRP A 103 -9.29 -15.15 -6.16
N SER A 104 -8.93 -15.65 -7.32
CA SER A 104 -7.60 -15.46 -7.91
C SER A 104 -7.70 -15.25 -9.41
N GLY A 105 -6.84 -14.43 -9.96
CA GLY A 105 -6.86 -14.10 -11.38
C GLY A 105 -6.25 -12.73 -11.63
N THR A 106 -6.44 -12.24 -12.85
CA THR A 106 -6.07 -10.88 -13.26
C THR A 106 -7.33 -10.04 -13.44
N ALA A 107 -7.29 -8.83 -12.94
CA ALA A 107 -8.35 -7.83 -13.06
C ALA A 107 -7.72 -6.46 -13.32
N THR A 108 -8.54 -5.46 -13.54
CA THR A 108 -8.14 -4.06 -13.59
C THR A 108 -8.97 -3.23 -12.59
N ILE A 109 -8.42 -2.13 -12.13
CA ILE A 109 -9.21 -1.15 -11.38
C ILE A 109 -10.13 -0.44 -12.37
N GLY A 110 -11.42 -0.71 -12.32
CA GLY A 110 -12.40 -0.10 -13.21
C GLY A 110 -13.09 1.13 -12.60
N ARG A 111 -13.14 1.21 -11.27
CA ARG A 111 -13.77 2.31 -10.52
C ARG A 111 -13.05 2.54 -9.20
N LYS A 112 -13.06 3.79 -8.72
CA LYS A 112 -12.51 4.20 -7.43
C LYS A 112 -13.55 5.04 -6.70
N ALA A 113 -13.61 4.95 -5.37
CA ALA A 113 -14.48 5.80 -4.55
C ALA A 113 -13.82 6.16 -3.22
N LYS A 114 -13.94 7.43 -2.85
CA LYS A 114 -13.65 7.94 -1.50
C LYS A 114 -14.91 7.78 -0.66
N TRP A 115 -14.74 7.27 0.55
CA TRP A 115 -15.84 7.05 1.51
C TRP A 115 -17.08 6.41 0.84
N PRO A 116 -16.93 5.18 0.28
CA PRO A 116 -17.96 4.56 -0.54
C PRO A 116 -19.20 4.19 0.26
N ILE A 117 -20.36 4.15 -0.41
CA ILE A 117 -21.54 3.49 0.13
C ILE A 117 -21.27 1.98 0.16
N TRP A 118 -21.56 1.33 1.27
CA TRP A 118 -21.50 -0.12 1.41
C TRP A 118 -22.88 -0.72 1.27
N ILE A 119 -23.08 -1.52 0.24
CA ILE A 119 -24.31 -2.29 0.03
C ILE A 119 -24.03 -3.73 0.47
N PRO A 120 -24.63 -4.21 1.57
CA PRO A 120 -24.44 -5.58 2.01
C PRO A 120 -24.96 -6.58 0.97
N PRO A 121 -24.24 -7.69 0.71
CA PRO A 121 -24.80 -8.79 -0.08
C PRO A 121 -26.05 -9.37 0.60
N ALA A 122 -27.05 -9.78 -0.19
CA ALA A 122 -28.31 -10.35 0.33
C ALA A 122 -28.06 -11.49 1.33
N GLU A 123 -27.18 -12.43 0.97
CA GLU A 123 -26.77 -13.54 1.85
C GLU A 123 -26.13 -13.09 3.17
N MET A 124 -25.53 -11.89 3.20
CA MET A 124 -24.98 -11.33 4.43
C MET A 124 -26.10 -10.78 5.31
N MET A 125 -27.08 -10.11 4.73
CA MET A 125 -28.24 -9.58 5.46
C MET A 125 -29.07 -10.69 6.15
N GLU A 126 -29.14 -11.87 5.54
CA GLU A 126 -29.84 -13.04 6.13
C GLU A 126 -29.20 -13.56 7.43
N ARG A 127 -27.87 -13.46 7.54
CA ARG A 127 -27.09 -14.03 8.66
C ARG A 127 -26.52 -13.02 9.64
N ASP A 128 -26.52 -11.73 9.29
CA ASP A 128 -25.89 -10.66 10.05
C ASP A 128 -26.88 -9.52 10.27
N ARG A 129 -27.35 -9.39 11.51
CA ARG A 129 -28.34 -8.39 11.91
C ARG A 129 -27.85 -6.96 11.70
N GLU A 130 -26.54 -6.70 11.80
CA GLU A 130 -25.98 -5.37 11.55
C GLU A 130 -26.03 -5.04 10.05
N ALA A 131 -25.69 -6.00 9.19
CA ALA A 131 -25.83 -5.84 7.74
C ALA A 131 -27.30 -5.64 7.32
N ALA A 132 -28.24 -6.35 7.95
CA ALA A 132 -29.67 -6.25 7.67
C ALA A 132 -30.28 -4.86 7.95
N LYS A 133 -29.62 -4.02 8.74
CA LYS A 133 -30.07 -2.63 8.98
C LYS A 133 -29.89 -1.72 7.76
N TRP A 134 -29.13 -2.16 6.74
CA TRP A 134 -28.72 -1.34 5.62
C TRP A 134 -29.14 -1.90 4.25
N PRO A 135 -30.43 -2.21 4.04
CA PRO A 135 -30.90 -2.81 2.78
C PRO A 135 -30.64 -1.90 1.58
N ASP A 136 -30.73 -0.57 1.76
CA ASP A 136 -30.49 0.44 0.74
C ASP A 136 -29.03 0.94 0.72
N GLY A 137 -28.17 0.38 1.57
CA GLY A 137 -26.76 0.73 1.68
C GLY A 137 -26.42 1.63 2.85
N MET A 138 -25.26 1.38 3.46
CA MET A 138 -24.68 2.19 4.52
C MET A 138 -23.88 3.35 3.91
N PRO A 139 -24.16 4.61 4.27
CA PRO A 139 -23.39 5.77 3.81
C PRO A 139 -21.91 5.65 4.14
N GLY A 140 -21.06 6.33 3.37
CA GLY A 140 -19.64 6.46 3.66
C GLY A 140 -19.38 7.12 5.01
N GLY A 141 -18.37 6.66 5.73
CA GLY A 141 -18.02 7.18 7.05
C GLY A 141 -17.12 6.23 7.84
N PRO A 142 -16.68 6.64 9.05
CA PRO A 142 -15.76 5.87 9.88
C PRO A 142 -16.28 4.47 10.25
N GLU A 143 -17.60 4.33 10.41
CA GLU A 143 -18.26 3.06 10.75
C GLU A 143 -18.51 2.14 9.54
N ASN A 144 -18.30 2.65 8.32
CA ASN A 144 -18.54 1.88 7.11
C ASN A 144 -17.49 0.77 6.95
N PRO A 145 -17.88 -0.50 6.72
CA PRO A 145 -16.94 -1.61 6.58
C PRO A 145 -15.94 -1.47 5.43
N LEU A 146 -16.24 -0.66 4.41
CA LEU A 146 -15.33 -0.39 3.29
C LEU A 146 -14.27 0.66 3.64
N GLY A 147 -14.39 1.34 4.76
CA GLY A 147 -13.46 2.36 5.20
C GLY A 147 -13.37 3.56 4.26
N ALA A 148 -12.22 4.24 4.28
CA ALA A 148 -12.02 5.52 3.61
C ALA A 148 -11.94 5.44 2.08
N ARG A 149 -11.57 4.29 1.50
CA ARG A 149 -11.33 4.09 0.06
C ARG A 149 -11.79 2.73 -0.41
N ALA A 150 -12.28 2.68 -1.66
CA ALA A 150 -12.50 1.42 -2.36
C ALA A 150 -12.02 1.52 -3.82
N LEU A 151 -11.30 0.49 -4.25
CA LEU A 151 -10.87 0.23 -5.62
C LEU A 151 -11.61 -1.01 -6.11
N TYR A 152 -12.44 -0.85 -7.12
CA TYR A 152 -13.33 -1.88 -7.65
C TYR A 152 -12.65 -2.63 -8.78
N LEU A 153 -12.63 -3.96 -8.70
CA LEU A 153 -11.91 -4.81 -9.64
C LEU A 153 -12.83 -5.34 -10.73
N TYR A 154 -12.40 -5.21 -11.97
CA TYR A 154 -13.14 -5.61 -13.17
C TYR A 154 -12.35 -6.61 -13.99
N GLN A 155 -13.04 -7.53 -14.64
CA GLN A 155 -12.52 -8.35 -15.74
C GLN A 155 -13.20 -7.93 -17.04
N GLY A 156 -12.48 -7.24 -17.92
CA GLY A 156 -13.10 -6.51 -19.00
C GLY A 156 -14.11 -5.49 -18.46
N ASN A 157 -15.35 -5.55 -18.90
CA ASN A 157 -16.44 -4.68 -18.46
C ASN A 157 -17.29 -5.28 -17.31
N VAL A 158 -16.90 -6.46 -16.79
CA VAL A 158 -17.66 -7.15 -15.75
C VAL A 158 -17.08 -6.82 -14.38
N ASP A 159 -17.91 -6.28 -13.48
CA ASP A 159 -17.56 -6.10 -12.08
C ASP A 159 -17.42 -7.46 -11.40
N THR A 160 -16.24 -7.75 -10.89
CA THR A 160 -15.95 -9.04 -10.21
C THR A 160 -16.57 -9.15 -8.82
N LEU A 161 -17.16 -8.07 -8.32
CA LEU A 161 -17.61 -7.91 -6.94
C LEU A 161 -16.48 -7.96 -5.90
N TYR A 162 -15.21 -8.10 -6.32
CA TYR A 162 -14.06 -7.98 -5.44
C TYR A 162 -13.55 -6.54 -5.39
N ARG A 163 -13.08 -6.15 -4.22
CA ARG A 163 -12.63 -4.81 -3.92
C ARG A 163 -11.31 -4.86 -3.15
N ILE A 164 -10.47 -3.85 -3.35
CA ILE A 164 -9.42 -3.48 -2.42
C ILE A 164 -9.97 -2.26 -1.68
N HIS A 165 -10.05 -2.30 -0.34
CA HIS A 165 -10.72 -1.24 0.41
C HIS A 165 -10.12 -1.04 1.79
N GLY A 166 -10.38 0.10 2.41
CA GLY A 166 -10.04 0.38 3.79
C GLY A 166 -10.78 -0.51 4.79
N THR A 167 -10.62 -0.26 6.07
CA THR A 167 -11.37 -0.97 7.10
C THR A 167 -11.51 -0.13 8.37
N ARG A 168 -12.63 -0.28 9.06
CA ARG A 168 -12.83 0.18 10.44
C ARG A 168 -12.22 -0.78 11.48
N GLU A 169 -11.72 -1.95 11.04
CA GLU A 169 -11.21 -3.02 11.89
C GLU A 169 -9.72 -3.31 11.63
N PRO A 170 -8.77 -2.42 12.07
CA PRO A 170 -7.35 -2.57 11.81
C PRO A 170 -6.76 -3.92 12.23
N LYS A 171 -7.29 -4.50 13.33
CA LYS A 171 -6.86 -5.81 13.86
C LYS A 171 -7.12 -6.98 12.91
N THR A 172 -7.89 -6.78 11.82
CA THR A 172 -8.14 -7.80 10.78
C THR A 172 -7.03 -7.88 9.73
N ILE A 173 -6.12 -6.90 9.70
CA ILE A 173 -4.95 -6.93 8.82
C ILE A 173 -4.04 -8.10 9.22
N GLY A 174 -3.63 -8.87 8.23
CA GLY A 174 -2.88 -10.11 8.43
C GLY A 174 -3.75 -11.32 8.75
N ARG A 175 -5.08 -11.21 8.60
CA ARG A 175 -6.03 -12.32 8.85
C ARG A 175 -6.84 -12.66 7.60
N ALA A 176 -7.41 -13.88 7.58
CA ALA A 176 -8.32 -14.36 6.53
C ALA A 176 -9.74 -14.40 7.10
N VAL A 177 -10.44 -13.27 7.10
CA VAL A 177 -11.72 -13.09 7.79
C VAL A 177 -12.80 -12.43 6.91
N SER A 178 -12.44 -11.85 5.75
CA SER A 178 -13.41 -11.17 4.89
C SER A 178 -14.26 -12.15 4.08
N SER A 179 -15.30 -11.64 3.44
CA SER A 179 -16.15 -12.39 2.49
C SER A 179 -15.59 -12.37 1.07
N GLY A 180 -14.26 -12.13 0.90
CA GLY A 180 -13.59 -12.17 -0.39
C GLY A 180 -12.71 -10.95 -0.63
N CYS A 181 -13.17 -9.76 -0.32
CA CYS A 181 -12.46 -8.51 -0.55
C CYS A 181 -11.14 -8.39 0.22
N VAL A 182 -10.25 -7.55 -0.27
CA VAL A 182 -8.94 -7.28 0.29
C VAL A 182 -9.01 -6.03 1.16
N ARG A 183 -8.86 -6.21 2.48
CA ARG A 183 -8.89 -5.13 3.47
C ARG A 183 -7.51 -4.52 3.65
N MET A 184 -7.42 -3.21 3.74
CA MET A 184 -6.22 -2.44 4.06
C MET A 184 -6.48 -1.53 5.26
N LEU A 185 -5.43 -1.07 5.95
CA LEU A 185 -5.57 0.12 6.80
C LEU A 185 -6.10 1.29 5.98
N ASN A 186 -6.90 2.17 6.57
CA ASN A 186 -7.44 3.33 5.86
C ASN A 186 -6.35 4.24 5.30
N ALA A 187 -5.26 4.47 6.04
CA ALA A 187 -4.12 5.24 5.58
C ALA A 187 -3.40 4.58 4.39
N ASP A 188 -3.17 3.25 4.45
CA ASP A 188 -2.56 2.48 3.36
C ASP A 188 -3.47 2.46 2.12
N ALA A 189 -4.79 2.33 2.32
CA ALA A 189 -5.76 2.37 1.23
C ALA A 189 -5.83 3.76 0.56
N ALA A 190 -5.69 4.84 1.34
CA ALA A 190 -5.62 6.20 0.82
C ALA A 190 -4.33 6.41 0.01
N GLU A 191 -3.18 5.97 0.51
CA GLU A 191 -1.92 6.04 -0.24
C GLU A 191 -2.02 5.26 -1.56
N LEU A 192 -2.50 4.01 -1.53
CA LEU A 192 -2.65 3.18 -2.72
C LEU A 192 -3.64 3.79 -3.72
N PHE A 193 -4.73 4.38 -3.23
CA PHE A 193 -5.74 5.03 -4.05
C PHE A 193 -5.15 6.15 -4.91
N GLU A 194 -4.29 6.98 -4.38
CA GLU A 194 -3.64 8.05 -5.15
C GLU A 194 -2.62 7.51 -6.15
N ARG A 195 -1.91 6.42 -5.81
CA ARG A 195 -0.87 5.81 -6.65
C ARG A 195 -1.40 4.90 -7.76
N ALA A 196 -2.60 4.35 -7.62
CA ALA A 196 -3.17 3.38 -8.54
C ALA A 196 -4.33 4.00 -9.35
N PRO A 197 -4.10 4.46 -10.58
CA PRO A 197 -5.15 5.02 -11.45
C PRO A 197 -6.14 3.93 -11.92
N ILE A 198 -7.29 4.36 -12.47
CA ILE A 198 -8.19 3.48 -13.22
C ILE A 198 -7.41 2.86 -14.37
N GLY A 199 -7.65 1.58 -14.66
CA GLY A 199 -6.89 0.79 -15.63
C GLY A 199 -5.69 0.03 -15.03
N THR A 200 -5.27 0.34 -13.79
CA THR A 200 -4.19 -0.40 -13.11
C THR A 200 -4.47 -1.90 -13.11
N THR A 201 -3.49 -2.69 -13.55
CA THR A 201 -3.54 -4.14 -13.51
C THR A 201 -3.40 -4.66 -12.09
N VAL A 202 -4.28 -5.58 -11.70
CA VAL A 202 -4.28 -6.24 -10.39
C VAL A 202 -4.21 -7.76 -10.59
N ILE A 203 -3.15 -8.37 -10.07
CA ILE A 203 -2.92 -9.82 -10.12
C ILE A 203 -3.15 -10.39 -8.72
N VAL A 204 -4.15 -11.25 -8.57
CA VAL A 204 -4.46 -11.91 -7.30
C VAL A 204 -3.96 -13.35 -7.35
N ILE A 205 -2.99 -13.67 -6.50
CA ILE A 205 -2.42 -15.00 -6.32
C ILE A 205 -3.21 -15.71 -5.22
N GLY A 206 -4.00 -16.70 -5.61
CA GLY A 206 -4.78 -17.51 -4.68
C GLY A 206 -3.94 -18.60 -4.02
N PRO A 207 -4.45 -19.22 -2.94
CA PRO A 207 -3.73 -20.25 -2.19
C PRO A 207 -3.46 -21.51 -3.02
N ASN A 208 -4.25 -21.76 -4.06
CA ASN A 208 -4.15 -22.93 -4.95
C ASN A 208 -3.35 -22.66 -6.24
N ARG A 209 -3.07 -21.40 -6.58
CA ARG A 209 -2.18 -21.09 -7.69
C ARG A 209 -0.78 -21.45 -7.23
N ARG A 210 -0.30 -22.61 -7.69
CA ARG A 210 1.04 -23.08 -7.32
C ARG A 210 2.04 -22.00 -7.69
N VAL A 211 2.80 -21.54 -6.72
CA VAL A 211 4.03 -20.76 -6.90
C VAL A 211 4.93 -21.43 -7.95
N ALA A 212 4.77 -22.74 -8.17
CA ALA A 212 5.35 -23.50 -9.27
C ALA A 212 5.03 -22.95 -10.67
N GLN A 213 3.85 -22.41 -10.96
CA GLN A 213 3.56 -21.82 -12.27
C GLN A 213 4.33 -20.51 -12.48
N PHE A 214 4.36 -19.66 -11.47
CA PHE A 214 5.17 -18.42 -11.52
C PHE A 214 6.67 -18.72 -11.63
N LYS A 215 7.17 -19.71 -10.86
CA LYS A 215 8.55 -20.20 -10.99
C LYS A 215 8.83 -20.82 -12.36
N THR A 216 7.89 -21.55 -12.93
CA THR A 216 8.07 -22.22 -14.24
C THR A 216 8.06 -21.23 -15.38
N GLU A 217 7.15 -20.25 -15.37
CA GLU A 217 7.10 -19.18 -16.39
C GLU A 217 8.32 -18.26 -16.27
N PHE A 218 8.73 -17.90 -15.06
CA PHE A 218 9.96 -17.16 -14.82
C PHE A 218 11.19 -17.93 -15.31
N THR A 219 11.30 -19.21 -15.00
CA THR A 219 12.41 -20.06 -15.42
C THR A 219 12.41 -20.25 -16.94
N LYS A 220 11.25 -20.44 -17.57
CA LYS A 220 11.10 -20.63 -19.03
C LYS A 220 11.46 -19.36 -19.80
N ALA A 221 10.98 -18.21 -19.36
CA ALA A 221 11.26 -16.93 -19.99
C ALA A 221 12.72 -16.47 -19.76
N PHE A 222 13.31 -16.74 -18.59
CA PHE A 222 14.72 -16.49 -18.33
C PHE A 222 15.64 -17.35 -19.20
N ARG A 223 15.28 -18.62 -19.44
CA ARG A 223 15.99 -19.48 -20.41
C ARG A 223 15.90 -18.94 -21.83
N SER A 224 14.76 -18.41 -22.24
CA SER A 224 14.59 -17.86 -23.60
C SER A 224 15.41 -16.58 -23.83
N THR A 225 15.65 -15.80 -22.76
CA THR A 225 16.41 -14.53 -22.84
C THR A 225 17.93 -14.74 -22.82
N LEU A 226 18.42 -15.75 -22.10
CA LEU A 226 19.86 -16.00 -21.92
C LEU A 226 20.44 -17.14 -22.77
N GLY A 227 19.61 -17.83 -23.55
CA GLY A 227 20.03 -19.00 -24.32
C GLY A 227 20.45 -20.21 -23.45
N PRO A 228 20.99 -21.29 -24.04
CA PRO A 228 21.42 -22.47 -23.33
C PRO A 228 22.63 -22.13 -22.44
N GLN A 229 22.47 -22.27 -21.13
CA GLN A 229 23.56 -22.05 -20.14
C GLN A 229 24.12 -23.39 -19.66
N PRO A 230 25.43 -23.46 -19.34
CA PRO A 230 26.02 -24.65 -18.73
C PRO A 230 25.30 -25.06 -17.43
N ALA A 231 25.13 -26.34 -17.20
CA ALA A 231 24.38 -26.88 -16.07
C ALA A 231 24.87 -26.38 -14.68
N ALA A 232 26.19 -26.14 -14.56
CA ALA A 232 26.78 -25.57 -13.34
C ALA A 232 26.30 -24.16 -13.05
N ARG A 233 26.24 -23.30 -14.08
CA ARG A 233 25.78 -21.90 -13.95
C ARG A 233 24.28 -21.84 -13.62
N TRP A 234 23.52 -22.82 -14.11
CA TRP A 234 22.12 -22.98 -13.78
C TRP A 234 21.88 -23.46 -12.34
N LYS A 235 22.78 -24.31 -11.84
CA LYS A 235 22.75 -24.79 -10.45
C LYS A 235 23.06 -23.66 -9.47
N GLN A 236 24.09 -22.85 -9.79
CA GLN A 236 24.46 -21.66 -9.01
C GLN A 236 23.33 -20.62 -9.01
N PHE A 237 22.77 -20.30 -10.18
CA PHE A 237 21.64 -19.39 -10.30
C PHE A 237 20.41 -19.83 -9.48
N LYS A 238 20.07 -21.12 -9.48
CA LYS A 238 18.99 -21.67 -8.63
C LYS A 238 19.29 -21.52 -7.14
N HIS A 239 20.55 -21.66 -6.76
CA HIS A 239 21.00 -21.49 -5.37
C HIS A 239 20.91 -20.01 -4.96
N ASP A 240 21.34 -19.09 -5.81
CA ASP A 240 21.29 -17.66 -5.55
C ASP A 240 19.84 -17.13 -5.56
N LEU A 241 18.99 -17.62 -6.46
CA LEU A 241 17.55 -17.36 -6.45
C LEU A 241 16.88 -17.77 -5.13
N ARG A 242 17.36 -18.84 -4.46
CA ARG A 242 16.86 -19.23 -3.12
C ARG A 242 17.24 -18.26 -2.01
N LYS A 243 18.34 -17.52 -2.18
CA LYS A 243 18.75 -16.47 -1.23
C LYS A 243 17.93 -15.21 -1.37
N PHE A 244 17.49 -14.90 -2.61
CA PHE A 244 16.74 -13.69 -2.95
C PHE A 244 15.22 -13.92 -2.96
N LEU A 245 14.77 -15.15 -3.21
CA LEU A 245 13.37 -15.51 -3.00
C LEU A 245 13.15 -15.70 -1.50
N PRO A 246 12.21 -14.99 -0.87
CA PRO A 246 11.83 -15.29 0.51
C PRO A 246 11.49 -16.78 0.59
N LYS A 247 11.94 -17.47 1.65
CA LYS A 247 11.66 -18.90 1.83
C LYS A 247 10.17 -19.16 1.64
N TRP A 248 9.88 -19.87 0.56
CA TRP A 248 8.55 -20.23 0.13
C TRP A 248 8.26 -21.66 0.64
N ASP A 249 8.23 -21.83 1.98
CA ASP A 249 7.76 -23.07 2.63
C ASP A 249 6.25 -23.02 2.81
#